data_bfeda9e6110324a444a13b237c894abd
#
_entry.id   bfeda9e6110324a444a13b237c894abd
#
_cell.length_a   1.000
_cell.length_b   1.000
_cell.length_c   1.000
_cell.angle_alpha   90.00
_cell.angle_beta   90.00
_cell.angle_gamma   90.00
#
_symmetry.space_group_name_H-M   'P 1'
#
loop_
_entity.id
_entity.type
_entity.pdbx_description
1 polymer ?
#
loop_
_entity_poly.entity_id
_entity_poly.type
_entity_poly.pdbx_seq_one_letter_code
_entity_poly.pdbx_strand_id
1 'polypeptide(L)'
;MIQAKLIAPSLQRRIHSLDSSVGRSAVPANDKRRHRKGEQQTVIAVILAGGKGTRISEESYLRPKPMIELGGKPILWHIMKIYSAAGVYDFVICCGYRGYVIKSYFANYFMHVCDVTFDIARNQMQVHQSAAEPWKVTLVDTGEETMTGGRKKRVAKYLGTEDFFLTYGDGLADIDLKALLEFHRAQNVLATVTSVRPPGRFGALVTDGGRVINIREKPQGTSWINGGFFVLSPKVINYIQGDHTVWEVDPLESLAREGKLAAYEHEGFWHPMDTLRDKNQLEGLWGSGKAPWKVWT
;
A
#
# COMPACT_ATOMS: atom_id res chain seq x y z
N MET A 1 31.12 52.74 22.61
CA MET A 1 31.15 53.83 21.59
C MET A 1 31.94 53.34 20.41
N ILE A 2 31.28 52.92 19.32
CA ILE A 2 31.75 52.99 17.94
C ILE A 2 30.52 52.81 17.05
N GLN A 3 30.38 53.73 16.12
CA GLN A 3 29.23 54.16 15.37
C GLN A 3 28.73 53.13 14.34
N ALA A 4 27.40 53.00 14.25
CA ALA A 4 26.69 52.47 13.11
C ALA A 4 26.78 53.46 11.93
N LYS A 5 27.30 53.04 10.78
CA LYS A 5 27.21 53.77 9.50
C LYS A 5 26.03 53.25 8.71
N LEU A 6 25.05 54.12 8.47
CA LEU A 6 23.99 53.97 7.49
C LEU A 6 24.57 53.74 6.10
N ILE A 7 24.05 52.74 5.40
CA ILE A 7 24.19 52.55 3.96
C ILE A 7 22.83 52.82 3.34
N ALA A 8 22.84 53.65 2.31
CA ALA A 8 21.75 54.36 1.67
C ALA A 8 20.75 53.46 0.89
N PRO A 9 19.52 53.97 0.57
CA PRO A 9 18.43 53.25 -0.05
C PRO A 9 18.49 53.38 -1.59
N SER A 10 19.21 52.51 -2.27
CA SER A 10 19.24 52.48 -3.75
C SER A 10 18.99 51.11 -4.40
N LEU A 11 18.51 50.12 -3.66
CA LEU A 11 18.21 48.77 -4.18
C LEU A 11 16.73 48.39 -4.21
N GLN A 12 15.81 49.35 -4.02
CA GLN A 12 14.36 49.09 -3.91
C GLN A 12 13.56 49.39 -5.18
N ARG A 13 14.20 49.58 -6.35
CA ARG A 13 13.50 49.86 -7.63
C ARG A 13 13.92 48.96 -8.77
N ARG A 14 14.02 47.64 -8.58
CA ARG A 14 14.18 46.69 -9.70
C ARG A 14 13.52 45.33 -9.49
N ILE A 15 12.42 45.28 -8.73
CA ILE A 15 11.59 44.06 -8.61
C ILE A 15 10.13 44.39 -9.02
N HIS A 16 9.95 45.05 -10.15
CA HIS A 16 8.67 45.21 -10.80
C HIS A 16 8.87 45.24 -12.32
N SER A 17 9.23 44.11 -12.90
CA SER A 17 8.98 43.72 -14.29
C SER A 17 9.63 42.36 -14.58
N LEU A 18 9.19 41.30 -13.96
CA LEU A 18 9.29 39.95 -14.52
C LEU A 18 7.88 39.48 -14.73
N ASP A 19 7.52 39.57 -15.97
CA ASP A 19 6.24 39.32 -16.56
C ASP A 19 5.80 37.86 -16.30
N SER A 20 4.55 37.74 -15.98
CA SER A 20 3.75 36.53 -15.75
C SER A 20 3.55 35.76 -17.06
N SER A 21 4.42 34.82 -17.38
CA SER A 21 4.16 33.82 -18.41
C SER A 21 4.69 32.42 -18.03
N VAL A 22 4.46 31.99 -16.79
CA VAL A 22 4.43 30.56 -16.49
C VAL A 22 2.98 30.13 -16.59
N GLY A 23 2.61 29.57 -17.72
CA GLY A 23 1.31 28.99 -17.97
C GLY A 23 0.98 27.93 -16.93
N ARG A 24 0.25 28.33 -15.89
CA ARG A 24 -0.52 27.39 -15.07
C ARG A 24 -1.63 26.86 -15.98
N SER A 25 -1.43 25.68 -16.56
CA SER A 25 -2.56 24.91 -17.07
C SER A 25 -3.49 24.61 -15.90
N ALA A 26 -4.52 25.44 -15.75
CA ALA A 26 -5.63 25.17 -14.88
C ALA A 26 -6.23 23.83 -15.34
N VAL A 27 -6.17 22.81 -14.47
CA VAL A 27 -6.98 21.61 -14.62
C VAL A 27 -8.44 22.06 -14.56
N PRO A 28 -9.25 21.87 -15.61
CA PRO A 28 -10.65 22.28 -15.56
C PRO A 28 -11.38 21.42 -14.52
N ALA A 29 -11.87 22.05 -13.47
CA ALA A 29 -12.82 21.47 -12.53
C ALA A 29 -14.18 21.33 -13.22
N ASN A 30 -14.33 20.32 -14.08
CA ASN A 30 -15.65 19.82 -14.49
C ASN A 30 -15.48 18.54 -15.33
N ASP A 31 -15.10 17.45 -14.69
CA ASP A 31 -15.25 16.13 -15.31
C ASP A 31 -16.60 15.54 -14.88
N LYS A 32 -17.65 15.93 -15.59
CA LYS A 32 -18.89 15.15 -15.67
C LYS A 32 -18.48 13.84 -16.35
N ARG A 33 -18.19 12.80 -15.56
CA ARG A 33 -17.97 11.44 -16.05
C ARG A 33 -19.14 11.05 -16.95
N ARG A 34 -18.96 11.19 -18.26
CA ARG A 34 -19.82 10.57 -19.25
C ARG A 34 -19.64 9.08 -19.08
N HIS A 35 -20.64 8.38 -18.56
CA HIS A 35 -20.71 6.93 -18.59
C HIS A 35 -20.59 6.47 -20.05
N ARG A 36 -19.39 6.06 -20.44
CA ARG A 36 -19.18 5.28 -21.66
C ARG A 36 -19.75 3.90 -21.38
N LYS A 37 -20.85 3.54 -22.03
CA LYS A 37 -21.36 2.15 -22.09
C LYS A 37 -20.22 1.29 -22.66
N GLY A 38 -19.63 0.38 -21.84
CA GLY A 38 -18.62 -0.58 -22.28
C GLY A 38 -17.25 -0.52 -21.56
N GLU A 39 -17.01 0.42 -20.63
CA GLU A 39 -15.81 0.36 -19.78
C GLU A 39 -16.01 -0.76 -18.74
N GLN A 40 -15.18 -1.80 -18.79
CA GLN A 40 -15.05 -2.74 -17.69
C GLN A 40 -14.72 -1.91 -16.44
N GLN A 41 -15.61 -1.94 -15.44
CA GLN A 41 -15.39 -1.25 -14.18
C GLN A 41 -14.10 -1.77 -13.55
N THR A 42 -13.09 -0.92 -13.49
CA THR A 42 -11.79 -1.23 -12.87
C THR A 42 -11.97 -1.32 -11.36
N VAL A 43 -11.75 -2.50 -10.81
CA VAL A 43 -11.74 -2.70 -9.35
C VAL A 43 -10.55 -1.95 -8.76
N ILE A 44 -10.79 -1.16 -7.71
CA ILE A 44 -9.76 -0.37 -7.02
C ILE A 44 -9.10 -1.23 -5.93
N ALA A 45 -7.80 -1.08 -5.73
CA ALA A 45 -7.11 -1.62 -4.56
C ALA A 45 -6.68 -0.49 -3.60
N VAL A 46 -7.12 -0.58 -2.36
CA VAL A 46 -6.71 0.30 -1.26
C VAL A 46 -5.56 -0.34 -0.49
N ILE A 47 -4.46 0.39 -0.31
CA ILE A 47 -3.29 -0.12 0.43
C ILE A 47 -3.06 0.77 1.67
N LEU A 48 -3.08 0.15 2.85
CA LEU A 48 -2.79 0.82 4.11
C LEU A 48 -1.28 0.97 4.30
N ALA A 49 -0.75 2.16 4.08
CA ALA A 49 0.68 2.45 4.08
C ALA A 49 1.10 3.53 5.10
N GLY A 50 0.24 3.82 6.09
CA GLY A 50 0.43 4.95 7.00
C GLY A 50 0.95 4.62 8.40
N GLY A 51 1.22 3.34 8.71
CA GLY A 51 1.68 2.90 10.04
C GLY A 51 3.15 3.24 10.32
N LYS A 52 3.50 3.38 11.62
CA LYS A 52 4.86 3.74 12.08
C LYS A 52 5.90 2.61 11.91
N GLY A 53 5.49 1.35 11.77
CA GLY A 53 6.39 0.21 11.52
C GLY A 53 7.38 -0.08 12.66
N THR A 54 6.98 0.13 13.92
CA THR A 54 7.86 0.10 15.11
C THR A 54 8.55 -1.25 15.35
N ARG A 55 8.01 -2.36 14.82
CA ARG A 55 8.60 -3.70 14.96
C ARG A 55 9.82 -3.96 14.06
N ILE A 56 10.08 -3.08 13.09
CA ILE A 56 11.26 -3.11 12.19
C ILE A 56 11.93 -1.73 12.23
N SER A 57 12.23 -1.25 13.43
CA SER A 57 12.72 0.10 13.70
C SER A 57 14.01 0.45 12.98
N GLU A 58 14.90 -0.52 12.77
CA GLU A 58 16.18 -0.35 12.08
C GLU A 58 16.01 0.19 10.66
N GLU A 59 14.95 -0.22 9.98
CA GLU A 59 14.63 0.25 8.62
C GLU A 59 13.59 1.37 8.62
N SER A 60 12.60 1.30 9.52
CA SER A 60 11.47 2.24 9.52
C SER A 60 11.84 3.62 10.07
N TYR A 61 13.00 3.76 10.71
CA TYR A 61 13.54 5.07 11.08
C TYR A 61 13.84 5.96 9.86
N LEU A 62 14.26 5.39 8.74
CA LEU A 62 14.62 6.15 7.54
C LEU A 62 13.45 6.28 6.55
N ARG A 63 12.59 5.26 6.46
CA ARG A 63 11.51 5.18 5.48
C ARG A 63 10.28 4.46 6.07
N PRO A 64 9.04 4.75 5.63
CA PRO A 64 7.88 4.00 6.11
C PRO A 64 7.98 2.53 5.66
N LYS A 65 7.45 1.60 6.45
CA LYS A 65 7.54 0.16 6.22
C LYS A 65 7.22 -0.28 4.78
N PRO A 66 6.18 0.25 4.10
CA PRO A 66 5.89 -0.08 2.71
C PRO A 66 6.99 0.31 1.71
N MET A 67 7.95 1.15 2.10
CA MET A 67 9.08 1.59 1.28
C MET A 67 10.38 0.84 1.60
N ILE A 68 10.35 -0.17 2.46
CA ILE A 68 11.49 -1.07 2.68
C ILE A 68 11.65 -1.95 1.44
N GLU A 69 12.87 -2.05 0.95
CA GLU A 69 13.15 -2.70 -0.32
C GLU A 69 13.38 -4.20 -0.18
N LEU A 70 12.91 -4.94 -1.18
CA LEU A 70 13.19 -6.35 -1.45
C LEU A 70 13.64 -6.45 -2.91
N GLY A 71 14.85 -6.92 -3.15
CA GLY A 71 15.43 -6.99 -4.50
C GLY A 71 15.50 -5.63 -5.20
N GLY A 72 15.78 -4.56 -4.46
CA GLY A 72 15.88 -3.19 -4.99
C GLY A 72 14.55 -2.53 -5.35
N LYS A 73 13.41 -3.10 -4.95
CA LYS A 73 12.07 -2.51 -5.13
C LYS A 73 11.34 -2.46 -3.79
N PRO A 74 10.60 -1.38 -3.47
CA PRO A 74 9.79 -1.31 -2.25
C PRO A 74 8.81 -2.47 -2.13
N ILE A 75 8.54 -2.99 -0.92
CA ILE A 75 7.52 -4.03 -0.73
C ILE A 75 6.16 -3.57 -1.26
N LEU A 76 5.85 -2.28 -1.19
CA LEU A 76 4.66 -1.68 -1.81
C LEU A 76 4.58 -1.97 -3.31
N TRP A 77 5.71 -1.90 -4.05
CA TRP A 77 5.78 -2.25 -5.47
C TRP A 77 5.43 -3.73 -5.69
N HIS A 78 5.97 -4.64 -4.87
CA HIS A 78 5.64 -6.07 -4.97
C HIS A 78 4.15 -6.33 -4.73
N ILE A 79 3.55 -5.69 -3.73
CA ILE A 79 2.11 -5.77 -3.46
C ILE A 79 1.32 -5.30 -4.69
N MET A 80 1.66 -4.15 -5.25
CA MET A 80 0.99 -3.62 -6.44
C MET A 80 1.14 -4.56 -7.65
N LYS A 81 2.28 -5.24 -7.82
CA LYS A 81 2.48 -6.25 -8.87
C LYS A 81 1.58 -7.48 -8.68
N ILE A 82 1.36 -7.94 -7.44
CA ILE A 82 0.41 -9.02 -7.14
C ILE A 82 -0.99 -8.63 -7.64
N TYR A 83 -1.45 -7.43 -7.33
CA TYR A 83 -2.74 -6.91 -7.79
C TYR A 83 -2.79 -6.75 -9.31
N SER A 84 -1.70 -6.29 -9.93
CA SER A 84 -1.61 -6.11 -11.37
C SER A 84 -1.72 -7.43 -12.13
N ALA A 85 -1.18 -8.53 -11.59
CA ALA A 85 -1.33 -9.86 -12.18
C ALA A 85 -2.79 -10.32 -12.24
N ALA A 86 -3.65 -9.80 -11.37
CA ALA A 86 -5.09 -10.02 -11.40
C ALA A 86 -5.86 -8.99 -12.26
N GLY A 87 -5.17 -8.02 -12.89
CA GLY A 87 -5.78 -6.98 -13.73
C GLY A 87 -6.20 -5.72 -12.97
N VAL A 88 -5.72 -5.52 -11.74
CA VAL A 88 -6.01 -4.33 -10.93
C VAL A 88 -4.89 -3.32 -11.09
N TYR A 89 -5.20 -2.14 -11.64
CA TYR A 89 -4.23 -1.08 -11.95
C TYR A 89 -4.59 0.28 -11.31
N ASP A 90 -5.73 0.41 -10.64
CA ASP A 90 -6.15 1.63 -9.94
C ASP A 90 -5.93 1.45 -8.43
N PHE A 91 -5.02 2.23 -7.87
CA PHE A 91 -4.58 2.12 -6.48
C PHE A 91 -4.87 3.39 -5.70
N VAL A 92 -5.39 3.22 -4.49
CA VAL A 92 -5.53 4.28 -3.49
C VAL A 92 -4.64 3.94 -2.29
N ILE A 93 -3.58 4.70 -2.08
CA ILE A 93 -2.60 4.44 -1.03
C ILE A 93 -2.84 5.39 0.14
N CYS A 94 -3.17 4.84 1.30
CA CYS A 94 -3.36 5.58 2.55
C CYS A 94 -2.00 5.93 3.17
N CYS A 95 -1.49 7.12 2.89
CA CYS A 95 -0.26 7.64 3.47
C CYS A 95 -0.48 8.15 4.91
N GLY A 96 0.54 8.09 5.73
CA GLY A 96 0.59 8.60 7.11
C GLY A 96 2.02 8.87 7.50
N TYR A 97 2.56 8.11 8.47
CA TYR A 97 3.94 8.25 8.88
C TYR A 97 4.91 8.28 7.68
N ARG A 98 5.71 9.36 7.58
CA ARG A 98 6.64 9.60 6.45
C ARG A 98 6.01 9.44 5.06
N GLY A 99 4.72 9.74 4.91
CA GLY A 99 3.99 9.58 3.65
C GLY A 99 4.61 10.34 2.48
N TYR A 100 5.41 11.39 2.75
CA TYR A 100 6.15 12.12 1.72
C TYR A 100 7.17 11.23 0.96
N VAL A 101 7.74 10.20 1.62
CA VAL A 101 8.67 9.25 0.97
C VAL A 101 7.94 8.45 -0.10
N ILE A 102 6.71 8.01 0.18
CA ILE A 102 5.87 7.32 -0.80
C ILE A 102 5.51 8.27 -1.95
N LYS A 103 5.11 9.52 -1.63
CA LYS A 103 4.78 10.54 -2.63
C LYS A 103 6.00 10.85 -3.52
N SER A 104 7.17 11.00 -2.93
CA SER A 104 8.42 11.25 -3.66
C SER A 104 8.80 10.10 -4.58
N TYR A 105 8.62 8.85 -4.14
CA TYR A 105 8.86 7.67 -4.97
C TYR A 105 8.01 7.68 -6.24
N PHE A 106 6.70 7.90 -6.12
CA PHE A 106 5.82 7.94 -7.29
C PHE A 106 5.99 9.19 -8.14
N ALA A 107 6.31 10.34 -7.55
CA ALA A 107 6.63 11.56 -8.31
C ALA A 107 7.86 11.39 -9.20
N ASN A 108 8.81 10.56 -8.76
CA ASN A 108 10.05 10.28 -9.47
C ASN A 108 10.07 8.88 -10.12
N TYR A 109 8.91 8.24 -10.28
CA TYR A 109 8.82 6.84 -10.68
C TYR A 109 9.55 6.55 -12.00
N PHE A 110 9.41 7.42 -12.99
CA PHE A 110 10.07 7.27 -14.28
C PHE A 110 11.60 7.25 -14.19
N MET A 111 12.18 7.97 -13.22
CA MET A 111 13.63 7.94 -12.99
C MET A 111 14.14 6.61 -12.44
N HIS A 112 13.25 5.77 -11.88
CA HIS A 112 13.59 4.44 -11.38
C HIS A 112 13.46 3.32 -12.42
N VAL A 113 12.73 3.57 -13.53
CA VAL A 113 12.33 2.50 -14.46
C VAL A 113 12.55 2.85 -15.93
N CYS A 114 12.96 4.08 -16.26
CA CYS A 114 13.14 4.55 -17.62
C CYS A 114 14.49 5.21 -17.82
N ASP A 115 14.95 5.25 -19.07
CA ASP A 115 16.08 6.11 -19.46
C ASP A 115 15.61 7.55 -19.53
N VAL A 116 16.38 8.48 -18.96
CA VAL A 116 16.06 9.90 -18.92
C VAL A 116 17.26 10.75 -19.33
N THR A 117 16.99 11.82 -20.07
CA THR A 117 17.96 12.87 -20.38
C THR A 117 17.57 14.15 -19.67
N PHE A 118 18.51 14.74 -18.95
CA PHE A 118 18.36 16.06 -18.35
C PHE A 118 19.18 17.08 -19.17
N ASP A 119 18.51 18.05 -19.79
CA ASP A 119 19.14 19.25 -20.34
C ASP A 119 19.17 20.31 -19.24
N ILE A 120 20.29 20.37 -18.52
CA ILE A 120 20.45 21.28 -17.39
C ILE A 120 20.38 22.74 -17.82
N ALA A 121 20.95 23.06 -18.98
CA ALA A 121 20.97 24.44 -19.51
C ALA A 121 19.56 24.96 -19.80
N ARG A 122 18.65 24.09 -20.27
CA ARG A 122 17.27 24.44 -20.61
C ARG A 122 16.27 24.08 -19.51
N ASN A 123 16.71 23.46 -18.40
CA ASN A 123 15.87 22.95 -17.34
C ASN A 123 14.73 22.04 -17.87
N GLN A 124 15.10 21.10 -18.75
CA GLN A 124 14.16 20.17 -19.39
C GLN A 124 14.53 18.73 -19.06
N MET A 125 13.51 17.88 -18.92
CA MET A 125 13.66 16.43 -18.75
C MET A 125 12.92 15.73 -19.88
N GLN A 126 13.58 14.75 -20.49
CA GLN A 126 13.01 13.88 -21.51
C GLN A 126 13.08 12.43 -21.01
N VAL A 127 11.93 11.79 -20.91
CA VAL A 127 11.82 10.35 -20.63
C VAL A 127 11.82 9.62 -21.97
N HIS A 128 12.70 8.63 -22.13
CA HIS A 128 12.81 7.85 -23.35
C HIS A 128 11.87 6.65 -23.30
N GLN A 129 12.34 5.42 -23.35
CA GLN A 129 11.46 4.26 -23.31
C GLN A 129 10.74 4.17 -21.96
N SER A 130 9.40 4.02 -21.97
CA SER A 130 8.63 3.81 -20.75
C SER A 130 8.48 2.31 -20.47
N ALA A 131 9.20 1.83 -19.47
CA ALA A 131 9.00 0.50 -18.87
C ALA A 131 8.09 0.58 -17.62
N ALA A 132 7.41 1.71 -17.44
CA ALA A 132 6.54 1.93 -16.28
C ALA A 132 5.28 1.06 -16.37
N GLU A 133 4.87 0.55 -15.24
CA GLU A 133 3.61 -0.15 -15.10
C GLU A 133 2.42 0.79 -15.38
N PRO A 134 1.30 0.27 -15.93
CA PRO A 134 0.15 1.09 -16.31
C PRO A 134 -0.71 1.44 -15.09
N TRP A 135 -0.07 1.84 -13.99
CA TRP A 135 -0.76 2.13 -12.74
C TRP A 135 -1.33 3.55 -12.72
N LYS A 136 -2.55 3.65 -12.20
CA LYS A 136 -3.11 4.90 -11.71
C LYS A 136 -3.04 4.88 -10.18
N VAL A 137 -2.30 5.83 -9.60
CA VAL A 137 -2.02 5.85 -8.17
C VAL A 137 -2.52 7.15 -7.54
N THR A 138 -3.42 7.01 -6.59
CA THR A 138 -3.92 8.12 -5.76
C THR A 138 -3.28 8.03 -4.37
N LEU A 139 -2.47 9.01 -4.00
CA LEU A 139 -1.76 9.09 -2.73
C LEU A 139 -2.50 10.03 -1.79
N VAL A 140 -3.15 9.47 -0.76
CA VAL A 140 -4.00 10.24 0.16
C VAL A 140 -3.29 10.37 1.51
N ASP A 141 -3.12 11.63 1.96
CA ASP A 141 -2.70 11.86 3.34
C ASP A 141 -3.88 11.55 4.27
N THR A 142 -3.73 10.46 5.01
CA THR A 142 -4.75 10.00 5.96
C THR A 142 -4.41 10.35 7.41
N GLY A 143 -3.38 11.17 7.64
CA GLY A 143 -2.91 11.56 8.96
C GLY A 143 -2.00 10.52 9.61
N GLU A 144 -1.09 10.97 10.46
CA GLU A 144 -0.09 10.08 11.09
C GLU A 144 -0.73 9.23 12.19
N GLU A 145 -1.57 9.82 13.04
CA GLU A 145 -2.18 9.16 14.20
C GLU A 145 -3.52 8.47 13.90
N THR A 146 -3.96 8.50 12.64
CA THR A 146 -5.22 7.86 12.23
C THR A 146 -5.09 6.33 12.23
N MET A 147 -6.04 5.65 12.85
CA MET A 147 -6.08 4.20 12.92
C MET A 147 -6.56 3.56 11.60
N THR A 148 -6.46 2.24 11.49
CA THR A 148 -6.73 1.47 10.26
C THR A 148 -8.14 1.71 9.70
N GLY A 149 -9.16 1.77 10.53
CA GLY A 149 -10.53 2.13 10.12
C GLY A 149 -10.63 3.57 9.64
N GLY A 150 -10.11 4.52 10.42
CA GLY A 150 -10.15 5.94 10.07
C GLY A 150 -9.52 6.24 8.72
N ARG A 151 -8.40 5.57 8.36
CA ARG A 151 -7.77 5.71 7.04
C ARG A 151 -8.71 5.34 5.91
N LYS A 152 -9.46 4.23 6.06
CA LYS A 152 -10.49 3.81 5.08
C LYS A 152 -11.60 4.86 4.94
N LYS A 153 -12.07 5.43 6.05
CA LYS A 153 -13.09 6.47 6.03
C LYS A 153 -12.62 7.71 5.28
N ARG A 154 -11.37 8.12 5.48
CA ARG A 154 -10.78 9.28 4.78
C ARG A 154 -10.62 9.09 3.27
N VAL A 155 -10.49 7.86 2.79
CA VAL A 155 -10.39 7.56 1.36
C VAL A 155 -11.72 7.19 0.70
N ALA A 156 -12.83 7.15 1.44
CA ALA A 156 -14.14 6.74 0.95
C ALA A 156 -14.59 7.47 -0.33
N LYS A 157 -14.26 8.74 -0.47
CA LYS A 157 -14.58 9.55 -1.67
C LYS A 157 -13.90 9.09 -2.96
N TYR A 158 -12.90 8.20 -2.87
CA TYR A 158 -12.16 7.65 -4.01
C TYR A 158 -12.62 6.24 -4.39
N LEU A 159 -13.49 5.58 -3.58
CA LEU A 159 -13.81 4.16 -3.74
C LEU A 159 -14.89 3.86 -4.79
N GLY A 160 -15.73 4.84 -5.13
CA GLY A 160 -16.88 4.58 -6.01
C GLY A 160 -18.00 3.79 -5.32
N THR A 161 -18.77 3.01 -6.10
CA THR A 161 -19.93 2.25 -5.62
C THR A 161 -19.74 0.73 -5.63
N GLU A 162 -18.70 0.26 -6.29
CA GLU A 162 -18.41 -1.15 -6.49
C GLU A 162 -17.53 -1.71 -5.37
N ASP A 163 -17.49 -3.03 -5.24
CA ASP A 163 -16.58 -3.71 -4.36
C ASP A 163 -15.12 -3.36 -4.70
N PHE A 164 -14.30 -3.24 -3.67
CA PHE A 164 -12.90 -2.88 -3.80
C PHE A 164 -12.01 -3.80 -2.97
N PHE A 165 -10.77 -3.95 -3.39
CA PHE A 165 -9.76 -4.63 -2.60
C PHE A 165 -9.17 -3.72 -1.52
N LEU A 166 -8.81 -4.33 -0.40
CA LEU A 166 -8.03 -3.67 0.64
C LEU A 166 -6.92 -4.59 1.12
N THR A 167 -5.72 -4.05 1.33
CA THR A 167 -4.62 -4.79 1.96
C THR A 167 -3.76 -3.91 2.85
N TYR A 168 -2.94 -4.57 3.65
CA TYR A 168 -1.87 -3.92 4.40
C TYR A 168 -0.65 -3.71 3.49
N GLY A 169 0.19 -2.73 3.83
CA GLY A 169 1.37 -2.36 3.03
C GLY A 169 2.63 -3.18 3.35
N ASP A 170 2.50 -4.38 3.89
CA ASP A 170 3.61 -5.16 4.43
C ASP A 170 3.49 -6.69 4.29
N GLY A 171 2.42 -7.20 3.70
CA GLY A 171 2.19 -8.63 3.50
C GLY A 171 2.32 -9.03 2.03
N LEU A 172 3.00 -10.15 1.78
CA LEU A 172 3.14 -10.77 0.46
C LEU A 172 2.47 -12.14 0.44
N ALA A 173 1.81 -12.46 -0.67
CA ALA A 173 1.13 -13.75 -0.85
C ALA A 173 1.08 -14.13 -2.34
N ASP A 174 0.94 -15.42 -2.62
CA ASP A 174 0.64 -15.96 -3.96
C ASP A 174 -0.88 -16.15 -4.18
N ILE A 175 -1.66 -15.29 -3.55
CA ILE A 175 -3.13 -15.36 -3.55
C ILE A 175 -3.75 -15.15 -4.94
N ASP A 176 -4.76 -15.95 -5.27
CA ASP A 176 -5.62 -15.71 -6.43
C ASP A 176 -6.68 -14.66 -6.08
N LEU A 177 -6.41 -13.41 -6.47
CA LEU A 177 -7.31 -12.29 -6.22
C LEU A 177 -8.61 -12.35 -7.04
N LYS A 178 -8.61 -13.05 -8.18
CA LYS A 178 -9.82 -13.25 -8.98
C LYS A 178 -10.76 -14.23 -8.27
N ALA A 179 -10.22 -15.36 -7.82
CA ALA A 179 -10.97 -16.33 -7.03
C ALA A 179 -11.49 -15.71 -5.71
N LEU A 180 -10.69 -14.88 -5.04
CA LEU A 180 -11.13 -14.15 -3.85
C LEU A 180 -12.32 -13.21 -4.14
N LEU A 181 -12.30 -12.47 -5.26
CA LEU A 181 -13.38 -11.57 -5.65
C LEU A 181 -14.66 -12.36 -6.02
N GLU A 182 -14.52 -13.46 -6.75
CA GLU A 182 -15.62 -14.34 -7.09
C GLU A 182 -16.26 -14.97 -5.84
N PHE A 183 -15.43 -15.44 -4.90
CA PHE A 183 -15.88 -15.95 -3.60
C PHE A 183 -16.68 -14.90 -2.84
N HIS A 184 -16.15 -13.67 -2.70
CA HIS A 184 -16.84 -12.57 -2.03
C HIS A 184 -18.24 -12.33 -2.60
N ARG A 185 -18.36 -12.26 -3.91
CA ARG A 185 -19.63 -12.04 -4.60
C ARG A 185 -20.61 -13.19 -4.39
N ALA A 186 -20.12 -14.42 -4.37
CA ALA A 186 -20.93 -15.61 -4.12
C ALA A 186 -21.46 -15.67 -2.68
N GLN A 187 -20.71 -15.15 -1.70
CA GLN A 187 -21.13 -15.12 -0.29
C GLN A 187 -22.17 -14.04 0.02
N ASN A 188 -22.35 -13.03 -0.86
CA ASN A 188 -23.28 -11.92 -0.67
C ASN A 188 -23.12 -11.21 0.69
N VAL A 189 -21.87 -10.98 1.09
CA VAL A 189 -21.48 -10.32 2.34
C VAL A 189 -20.94 -8.91 2.09
N LEU A 190 -20.69 -8.12 3.14
CA LEU A 190 -20.09 -6.79 3.00
C LEU A 190 -18.56 -6.82 3.05
N ALA A 191 -17.98 -7.84 3.65
CA ALA A 191 -16.54 -7.99 3.76
C ALA A 191 -16.15 -9.47 3.63
N THR A 192 -15.04 -9.71 2.94
CA THR A 192 -14.33 -10.98 2.94
C THR A 192 -12.90 -10.75 3.33
N VAL A 193 -12.41 -11.47 4.33
CA VAL A 193 -11.01 -11.46 4.75
C VAL A 193 -10.31 -12.72 4.22
N THR A 194 -9.08 -12.59 3.75
CA THR A 194 -8.27 -13.78 3.51
C THR A 194 -7.72 -14.29 4.83
N SER A 195 -8.11 -15.53 5.17
CA SER A 195 -7.55 -16.24 6.31
C SER A 195 -6.35 -17.07 5.87
N VAL A 196 -5.28 -17.04 6.65
CA VAL A 196 -4.02 -17.71 6.35
C VAL A 196 -3.50 -18.43 7.59
N ARG A 197 -2.63 -19.41 7.38
CA ARG A 197 -1.89 -20.03 8.49
C ARG A 197 -0.54 -19.34 8.62
N PRO A 198 -0.21 -18.76 9.79
CA PRO A 198 1.04 -18.03 9.96
C PRO A 198 2.24 -18.97 9.77
N PRO A 199 3.35 -18.48 9.19
CA PRO A 199 4.58 -19.26 9.13
C PRO A 199 5.06 -19.59 10.54
N GLY A 200 5.53 -20.82 10.75
CA GLY A 200 6.07 -21.25 12.05
C GLY A 200 7.27 -20.40 12.46
N ARG A 201 7.25 -19.87 13.67
CA ARG A 201 8.34 -19.07 14.23
C ARG A 201 9.31 -19.90 15.07
N PHE A 202 8.82 -21.02 15.63
CA PHE A 202 9.54 -21.87 16.55
C PHE A 202 9.44 -23.34 16.14
N GLY A 203 10.41 -24.15 16.53
CA GLY A 203 10.30 -25.60 16.48
C GLY A 203 9.23 -26.08 17.48
N ALA A 204 8.43 -27.06 17.06
CA ALA A 204 7.47 -27.71 17.94
C ALA A 204 8.05 -29.02 18.46
N LEU A 205 7.91 -29.27 19.76
CA LEU A 205 8.30 -30.52 20.40
C LEU A 205 7.04 -31.40 20.53
N VAL A 206 7.16 -32.64 20.08
CA VAL A 206 6.19 -33.69 20.39
C VAL A 206 6.72 -34.46 21.59
N THR A 207 6.01 -34.46 22.69
CA THR A 207 6.44 -35.12 23.96
C THR A 207 5.49 -36.26 24.33
N ASP A 208 6.08 -37.29 24.89
CA ASP A 208 5.33 -38.39 25.54
C ASP A 208 5.99 -38.71 26.89
N GLY A 209 5.24 -38.72 27.95
CA GLY A 209 5.71 -38.97 29.34
C GLY A 209 6.88 -38.06 29.76
N GLY A 210 6.91 -36.78 29.26
CA GLY A 210 7.98 -35.84 29.56
C GLY A 210 9.25 -36.02 28.70
N ARG A 211 9.26 -36.98 27.77
CA ARG A 211 10.34 -37.19 26.80
C ARG A 211 9.98 -36.60 25.45
N VAL A 212 10.93 -35.94 24.78
CA VAL A 212 10.76 -35.46 23.40
C VAL A 212 10.89 -36.66 22.47
N ILE A 213 9.79 -37.01 21.78
CA ILE A 213 9.76 -38.10 20.80
C ILE A 213 9.89 -37.63 19.35
N ASN A 214 9.64 -36.34 19.10
CA ASN A 214 9.86 -35.75 17.78
C ASN A 214 10.07 -34.25 17.90
N ILE A 215 10.82 -33.67 16.94
CA ILE A 215 11.02 -32.25 16.78
C ILE A 215 10.57 -31.90 15.37
N ARG A 216 9.60 -30.97 15.26
CA ARG A 216 9.17 -30.40 13.98
C ARG A 216 9.70 -28.98 13.88
N GLU A 217 10.58 -28.72 12.96
CA GLU A 217 11.11 -27.38 12.72
C GLU A 217 10.04 -26.52 12.06
N LYS A 218 9.69 -25.41 12.72
CA LYS A 218 8.77 -24.37 12.23
C LYS A 218 7.49 -24.89 11.54
N PRO A 219 6.69 -25.75 12.20
CA PRO A 219 5.42 -26.16 11.61
C PRO A 219 4.51 -24.95 11.44
N GLN A 220 3.70 -24.94 10.38
CA GLN A 220 2.66 -23.91 10.24
C GLN A 220 1.76 -23.87 11.47
N GLY A 221 1.32 -22.67 11.86
CA GLY A 221 0.34 -22.48 12.92
C GLY A 221 -0.96 -23.26 12.63
N THR A 222 -1.59 -23.80 13.66
CA THR A 222 -2.84 -24.56 13.52
C THR A 222 -4.06 -23.66 13.36
N SER A 223 -3.96 -22.40 13.80
CA SER A 223 -5.08 -21.44 13.76
C SER A 223 -5.00 -20.56 12.52
N TRP A 224 -6.16 -20.31 11.93
CA TRP A 224 -6.34 -19.30 10.89
C TRP A 224 -6.22 -17.91 11.50
N ILE A 225 -5.53 -17.01 10.81
CA ILE A 225 -5.39 -15.60 11.18
C ILE A 225 -5.77 -14.68 10.04
N ASN A 226 -6.01 -13.41 10.33
CA ASN A 226 -6.23 -12.37 9.34
C ASN A 226 -4.94 -12.15 8.51
N GLY A 227 -4.97 -12.55 7.24
CA GLY A 227 -3.87 -12.41 6.29
C GLY A 227 -3.88 -11.10 5.49
N GLY A 228 -4.81 -10.21 5.75
CA GLY A 228 -5.04 -9.06 4.87
C GLY A 228 -5.81 -9.46 3.62
N PHE A 229 -5.53 -8.83 2.48
CA PHE A 229 -6.16 -9.15 1.19
C PHE A 229 -7.68 -9.29 1.29
N PHE A 230 -8.35 -8.20 1.61
CA PHE A 230 -9.81 -8.15 1.74
C PHE A 230 -10.47 -7.82 0.40
N VAL A 231 -11.71 -8.25 0.25
CA VAL A 231 -12.70 -7.65 -0.67
C VAL A 231 -13.79 -7.02 0.19
N LEU A 232 -14.12 -5.78 -0.08
CA LEU A 232 -15.02 -4.97 0.72
C LEU A 232 -16.05 -4.26 -0.15
N SER A 233 -17.31 -4.30 0.26
CA SER A 233 -18.32 -3.36 -0.24
C SER A 233 -18.10 -1.95 0.34
N PRO A 234 -18.32 -0.87 -0.41
CA PRO A 234 -18.25 0.49 0.13
C PRO A 234 -19.15 0.74 1.35
N LYS A 235 -20.17 -0.06 1.54
CA LYS A 235 -21.07 0.01 2.71
C LYS A 235 -20.37 -0.24 4.04
N VAL A 236 -19.19 -0.88 4.04
CA VAL A 236 -18.40 -1.09 5.28
C VAL A 236 -17.94 0.21 5.92
N ILE A 237 -17.89 1.31 5.17
CA ILE A 237 -17.54 2.64 5.69
C ILE A 237 -18.51 3.10 6.78
N ASN A 238 -19.77 2.63 6.75
CA ASN A 238 -20.78 2.96 7.77
C ASN A 238 -20.48 2.33 9.15
N TYR A 239 -19.62 1.32 9.21
CA TYR A 239 -19.16 0.68 10.46
C TYR A 239 -17.98 1.44 11.09
N ILE A 240 -17.47 2.48 10.45
CA ILE A 240 -16.31 3.24 10.91
C ILE A 240 -16.78 4.56 11.53
N GLN A 241 -16.62 4.70 12.84
CA GLN A 241 -17.05 5.90 13.57
C GLN A 241 -16.20 7.13 13.24
N GLY A 242 -14.85 6.97 13.22
CA GLY A 242 -13.92 8.08 12.98
C GLY A 242 -12.47 7.64 12.91
N ASP A 243 -11.57 8.60 13.10
CA ASP A 243 -10.13 8.41 12.96
C ASP A 243 -9.52 7.40 13.94
N HIS A 244 -10.11 7.26 15.12
CA HIS A 244 -9.66 6.34 16.17
C HIS A 244 -10.17 4.91 15.99
N THR A 245 -10.99 4.64 14.98
CA THR A 245 -11.54 3.31 14.75
C THR A 245 -10.44 2.37 14.25
N VAL A 246 -10.24 1.27 14.97
CA VAL A 246 -9.38 0.15 14.56
C VAL A 246 -10.24 -0.82 13.78
N TRP A 247 -9.94 -1.01 12.49
CA TRP A 247 -10.73 -1.85 11.57
C TRP A 247 -10.88 -3.28 12.06
N GLU A 248 -9.80 -3.80 12.63
CA GLU A 248 -9.64 -5.19 13.04
C GLU A 248 -10.43 -5.53 14.31
N VAL A 249 -10.96 -4.53 15.01
CA VAL A 249 -11.74 -4.65 16.24
C VAL A 249 -13.21 -4.40 15.93
N ASP A 250 -13.75 -3.22 16.28
CA ASP A 250 -15.18 -2.94 16.25
C ASP A 250 -15.86 -3.20 14.89
N PRO A 251 -15.33 -2.74 13.73
CA PRO A 251 -15.97 -2.97 12.45
C PRO A 251 -16.01 -4.44 12.04
N LEU A 252 -14.89 -5.18 12.13
CA LEU A 252 -14.86 -6.59 11.76
C LEU A 252 -15.70 -7.45 12.71
N GLU A 253 -15.66 -7.20 14.02
CA GLU A 253 -16.48 -7.89 14.99
C GLU A 253 -17.98 -7.65 14.76
N SER A 254 -18.35 -6.42 14.43
CA SER A 254 -19.75 -6.07 14.12
C SER A 254 -20.22 -6.77 12.83
N LEU A 255 -19.41 -6.75 11.78
CA LEU A 255 -19.69 -7.45 10.53
C LEU A 255 -19.81 -8.96 10.74
N ALA A 256 -18.94 -9.57 11.57
CA ALA A 256 -19.00 -10.98 11.90
C ALA A 256 -20.29 -11.34 12.66
N ARG A 257 -20.62 -10.55 13.69
CA ARG A 257 -21.85 -10.73 14.50
C ARG A 257 -23.13 -10.61 13.68
N GLU A 258 -23.11 -9.76 12.64
CA GLU A 258 -24.23 -9.55 11.72
C GLU A 258 -24.28 -10.56 10.55
N GLY A 259 -23.35 -11.52 10.49
CA GLY A 259 -23.24 -12.47 9.38
C GLY A 259 -22.84 -11.84 8.04
N LYS A 260 -22.14 -10.70 8.08
CA LYS A 260 -21.71 -9.92 6.91
C LYS A 260 -20.21 -10.00 6.64
N LEU A 261 -19.50 -10.88 7.32
CA LEU A 261 -18.08 -11.17 7.14
C LEU A 261 -17.89 -12.62 6.73
N ALA A 262 -17.20 -12.87 5.62
CA ALA A 262 -16.75 -14.18 5.20
C ALA A 262 -15.23 -14.32 5.31
N ALA A 263 -14.74 -15.55 5.41
CA ALA A 263 -13.33 -15.87 5.39
C ALA A 263 -13.01 -16.71 4.15
N TYR A 264 -12.05 -16.24 3.34
CA TYR A 264 -11.48 -16.99 2.22
C TYR A 264 -10.20 -17.67 2.70
N GLU A 265 -10.20 -18.99 2.77
CA GLU A 265 -9.06 -19.78 3.22
C GLU A 265 -7.98 -19.86 2.14
N HIS A 266 -6.78 -19.38 2.44
CA HIS A 266 -5.62 -19.42 1.57
C HIS A 266 -4.53 -20.29 2.22
N GLU A 267 -4.26 -21.42 1.62
CA GLU A 267 -3.25 -22.39 2.09
C GLU A 267 -1.87 -22.18 1.45
N GLY A 268 -1.76 -21.27 0.48
CA GLY A 268 -0.54 -20.94 -0.22
C GLY A 268 0.46 -20.12 0.60
N PHE A 269 1.39 -19.51 -0.08
CA PHE A 269 2.40 -18.66 0.54
C PHE A 269 1.76 -17.36 1.06
N TRP A 270 2.03 -17.06 2.31
CA TRP A 270 1.76 -15.75 2.91
C TRP A 270 2.86 -15.43 3.93
N HIS A 271 3.41 -14.23 3.85
CA HIS A 271 4.45 -13.78 4.78
C HIS A 271 4.40 -12.26 4.99
N PRO A 272 4.25 -11.79 6.24
CA PRO A 272 4.39 -10.37 6.56
C PRO A 272 5.87 -10.01 6.71
N MET A 273 6.23 -8.79 6.38
CA MET A 273 7.56 -8.24 6.65
C MET A 273 7.53 -7.43 7.96
N ASP A 274 7.42 -8.09 9.11
CA ASP A 274 7.29 -7.44 10.41
C ASP A 274 8.61 -7.14 11.10
N THR A 275 9.64 -7.94 10.84
CA THR A 275 10.95 -7.88 11.49
C THR A 275 12.07 -7.89 10.45
N LEU A 276 13.30 -7.54 10.86
CA LEU A 276 14.48 -7.66 10.00
C LEU A 276 14.72 -9.12 9.55
N ARG A 277 14.37 -10.10 10.41
CA ARG A 277 14.42 -11.53 10.04
C ARG A 277 13.47 -11.84 8.88
N ASP A 278 12.24 -11.31 8.94
CA ASP A 278 11.24 -11.51 7.87
C ASP A 278 11.75 -10.88 6.55
N LYS A 279 12.31 -9.66 6.63
CA LYS A 279 12.94 -9.00 5.48
C LYS A 279 14.03 -9.87 4.86
N ASN A 280 14.97 -10.35 5.67
CA ASN A 280 16.10 -11.17 5.18
C ASN A 280 15.63 -12.50 4.56
N GLN A 281 14.57 -13.10 5.10
CA GLN A 281 13.97 -14.31 4.53
C GLN A 281 13.33 -14.02 3.16
N LEU A 282 12.55 -12.94 3.05
CA LEU A 282 11.93 -12.53 1.79
C LEU A 282 12.98 -12.14 0.74
N GLU A 283 14.03 -11.42 1.15
CA GLU A 283 15.16 -11.07 0.28
C GLU A 283 15.87 -12.31 -0.26
N GLY A 284 16.10 -13.32 0.58
CA GLY A 284 16.68 -14.59 0.16
C GLY A 284 15.82 -15.36 -0.85
N LEU A 285 14.49 -15.36 -0.67
CA LEU A 285 13.55 -15.94 -1.63
C LEU A 285 13.57 -15.21 -2.96
N TRP A 286 13.60 -13.87 -2.92
CA TRP A 286 13.68 -13.06 -4.14
C TRP A 286 15.00 -13.26 -4.87
N GLY A 287 16.14 -13.16 -4.18
CA GLY A 287 17.48 -13.30 -4.76
C GLY A 287 17.76 -14.69 -5.34
N SER A 288 17.12 -15.75 -4.78
CA SER A 288 17.22 -17.12 -5.32
C SER A 288 16.26 -17.39 -6.50
N GLY A 289 15.43 -16.42 -6.90
CA GLY A 289 14.42 -16.59 -7.93
C GLY A 289 13.22 -17.48 -7.53
N LYS A 290 13.09 -17.79 -6.22
CA LYS A 290 12.05 -18.68 -5.67
C LYS A 290 10.97 -17.94 -4.89
N ALA A 291 10.76 -16.63 -5.17
CA ALA A 291 9.76 -15.83 -4.52
C ALA A 291 8.33 -16.27 -4.92
N PRO A 292 7.57 -16.95 -4.05
CA PRO A 292 6.26 -17.49 -4.42
C PRO A 292 5.25 -16.40 -4.78
N TRP A 293 5.35 -15.23 -4.15
CA TRP A 293 4.48 -14.07 -4.44
C TRP A 293 4.75 -13.41 -5.80
N LYS A 294 5.83 -13.80 -6.52
CA LYS A 294 6.10 -13.32 -7.88
C LYS A 294 5.18 -14.04 -8.87
N VAL A 295 3.90 -13.73 -8.82
CA VAL A 295 2.83 -14.31 -9.68
C VAL A 295 2.71 -13.62 -11.04
N TRP A 296 3.59 -12.68 -11.34
CA TRP A 296 3.66 -11.98 -12.62
C TRP A 296 4.90 -12.42 -13.44
N THR A 297 4.82 -12.25 -14.73
CA THR A 297 5.92 -12.50 -15.69
C THR A 297 6.89 -11.32 -15.74
#